data_d70a7af8d416015b4969f339f9b42926
#
_entry.id   d70a7af8d416015b4969f339f9b42926
#
_cell.length_a   1.000
_cell.length_b   1.000
_cell.length_c   1.000
_cell.angle_alpha   90.00
_cell.angle_beta   90.00
_cell.angle_gamma   90.00
#
_symmetry.space_group_name_H-M   'P 1'
#
loop_
_entity.id
_entity.type
_entity.pdbx_description
1 polymer ?
#
loop_
_entity_poly.entity_id
_entity_poly.type
_entity_poly.pdbx_seq_one_letter_code
_entity_poly.pdbx_strand_id
1 'polypeptide(L)'
;YKRQELLNRFPESYVIVFESEINLIKLSMEYQNWTKYLQSRQLEIVYHPDIAELMKQTGYIQQPYELLVHYPTVQAVDDEKIRQLLEDFFMTISSMREQKTFLDSNFSKLSKMHLPECGVLKPLFSKKNVVIVGAGPSVNGQIEMMKKYRNKVIIFATGHITKLLLQEGIRPDAIIITDPQPHMYKQIEGLDTENIPLILLSTASASVINAYKGDIYVAYQKGYQPAEEMAESLNAETFETGGSVTTTALDIALKFGAENIIFVGVDLAYTDGSSHAKGIGRKITSREGLRKVKSCMGTEIYTSKNLDIYRKWIERRIENVTGTAIYNTGNGAMIK
;
A
#
# COMPACT_ATOMS: atom_id res chain seq x y z
N TYR A 1 1.65 -13.81 -29.32
CA TYR A 1 1.44 -12.42 -29.80
C TYR A 1 2.17 -11.40 -28.92
N LYS A 2 1.87 -11.27 -27.61
CA LYS A 2 2.49 -10.24 -26.75
C LYS A 2 4.01 -10.40 -26.56
N ARG A 3 4.51 -11.63 -26.44
CA ARG A 3 5.95 -11.91 -26.28
C ARG A 3 6.75 -11.50 -27.51
N GLN A 4 6.23 -11.82 -28.70
CA GLN A 4 6.86 -11.46 -29.98
C GLN A 4 6.88 -9.93 -30.18
N GLU A 5 5.79 -9.28 -29.80
CA GLU A 5 5.71 -7.82 -29.87
C GLU A 5 6.73 -7.14 -28.94
N LEU A 6 6.93 -7.68 -27.72
CA LEU A 6 7.98 -7.22 -26.82
C LEU A 6 9.37 -7.35 -27.43
N LEU A 7 9.70 -8.56 -27.96
CA LEU A 7 10.99 -8.82 -28.59
C LEU A 7 11.24 -7.97 -29.85
N ASN A 8 10.16 -7.63 -30.58
CA ASN A 8 10.27 -6.75 -31.75
C ASN A 8 10.40 -5.27 -31.37
N ARG A 9 9.70 -4.83 -30.33
CA ARG A 9 9.74 -3.43 -29.87
C ARG A 9 11.03 -3.09 -29.11
N PHE A 10 11.60 -4.08 -28.44
CA PHE A 10 12.78 -3.92 -27.61
C PHE A 10 13.85 -4.94 -28.02
N PRO A 11 14.49 -4.75 -29.18
CA PRO A 11 15.42 -5.74 -29.75
C PRO A 11 16.66 -5.97 -28.88
N GLU A 12 17.02 -5.01 -28.03
CA GLU A 12 18.16 -5.12 -27.09
C GLU A 12 17.77 -5.75 -25.75
N SER A 13 16.48 -6.08 -25.56
CA SER A 13 16.00 -6.67 -24.30
C SER A 13 16.13 -8.18 -24.32
N TYR A 14 16.49 -8.73 -23.16
CA TYR A 14 16.46 -10.15 -22.87
C TYR A 14 15.15 -10.49 -22.14
N VAL A 15 14.44 -11.50 -22.62
CA VAL A 15 13.15 -11.91 -22.06
C VAL A 15 13.29 -13.33 -21.49
N ILE A 16 13.03 -13.47 -20.19
CA ILE A 16 12.90 -14.78 -19.54
C ILE A 16 11.42 -15.08 -19.34
N VAL A 17 10.97 -16.23 -19.79
CA VAL A 17 9.60 -16.72 -19.59
C VAL A 17 9.63 -17.83 -18.57
N PHE A 18 8.95 -17.66 -17.45
CA PHE A 18 8.71 -18.70 -16.46
C PHE A 18 7.35 -19.35 -16.74
N GLU A 19 7.34 -20.67 -16.97
CA GLU A 19 6.14 -21.42 -17.32
C GLU A 19 6.09 -22.76 -16.56
N SER A 20 4.98 -23.05 -15.92
CA SER A 20 4.76 -24.30 -15.17
C SER A 20 3.98 -25.36 -15.96
N GLU A 21 3.38 -24.96 -17.08
CA GLU A 21 2.55 -25.86 -17.89
C GLU A 21 3.26 -26.21 -19.21
N ILE A 22 3.81 -27.41 -19.29
CA ILE A 22 4.59 -27.88 -20.46
C ILE A 22 3.77 -27.86 -21.76
N ASN A 23 2.45 -28.10 -21.67
CA ASN A 23 1.58 -28.09 -22.83
C ASN A 23 1.41 -26.68 -23.42
N LEU A 24 1.47 -25.62 -22.59
CA LEU A 24 1.49 -24.24 -23.07
C LEU A 24 2.78 -23.90 -23.81
N ILE A 25 3.92 -24.44 -23.37
CA ILE A 25 5.20 -24.27 -24.07
C ILE A 25 5.11 -24.96 -25.44
N LYS A 26 4.68 -26.22 -25.49
CA LYS A 26 4.51 -26.98 -26.75
C LYS A 26 3.58 -26.25 -27.71
N LEU A 27 2.39 -25.89 -27.26
CA LEU A 27 1.42 -25.14 -28.04
C LEU A 27 2.01 -23.83 -28.57
N SER A 28 2.73 -23.09 -27.73
CA SER A 28 3.42 -21.86 -28.15
C SER A 28 4.41 -22.09 -29.28
N MET A 29 5.15 -23.22 -29.26
CA MET A 29 6.12 -23.59 -30.27
C MET A 29 5.46 -24.06 -31.59
N GLU A 30 4.29 -24.67 -31.51
CA GLU A 30 3.51 -25.08 -32.69
C GLU A 30 2.95 -23.86 -33.45
N TYR A 31 2.46 -22.85 -32.73
CA TYR A 31 1.86 -21.66 -33.33
C TYR A 31 2.85 -20.56 -33.69
N GLN A 32 4.06 -20.60 -33.17
CA GLN A 32 5.03 -19.53 -33.34
C GLN A 32 6.46 -20.07 -33.45
N ASN A 33 7.19 -19.60 -34.45
CA ASN A 33 8.61 -19.92 -34.56
C ASN A 33 9.45 -19.01 -33.65
N TRP A 34 9.94 -19.57 -32.54
CA TRP A 34 10.80 -18.91 -31.58
C TRP A 34 12.32 -19.09 -31.84
N THR A 35 12.68 -19.87 -32.86
CA THR A 35 14.09 -20.31 -33.13
C THR A 35 15.05 -19.11 -33.15
N LYS A 36 14.72 -18.05 -33.86
CA LYS A 36 15.54 -16.84 -33.94
C LYS A 36 15.89 -16.27 -32.58
N TYR A 37 14.90 -16.13 -31.72
CA TYR A 37 15.05 -15.49 -30.40
C TYR A 37 15.74 -16.42 -29.39
N LEU A 38 15.50 -17.73 -29.46
CA LEU A 38 16.17 -18.74 -28.63
C LEU A 38 17.64 -18.86 -29.01
N GLN A 39 17.97 -18.92 -30.32
CA GLN A 39 19.36 -19.00 -30.80
C GLN A 39 20.16 -17.74 -30.50
N SER A 40 19.57 -16.56 -30.62
CA SER A 40 20.20 -15.30 -30.26
C SER A 40 20.29 -15.06 -28.76
N ARG A 41 19.76 -15.95 -27.94
CA ARG A 41 19.58 -15.78 -26.46
C ARG A 41 18.80 -14.54 -26.05
N GLN A 42 17.98 -14.02 -26.93
CA GLN A 42 17.08 -12.92 -26.64
C GLN A 42 15.82 -13.39 -25.86
N LEU A 43 15.51 -14.68 -25.98
CA LEU A 43 14.44 -15.36 -25.25
C LEU A 43 15.00 -16.59 -24.55
N GLU A 44 14.67 -16.73 -23.27
CA GLU A 44 14.83 -17.95 -22.49
C GLU A 44 13.49 -18.42 -21.96
N ILE A 45 13.27 -19.72 -21.94
CA ILE A 45 12.08 -20.35 -21.35
C ILE A 45 12.54 -21.25 -20.22
N VAL A 46 12.18 -20.89 -19.01
CA VAL A 46 12.43 -21.64 -17.79
C VAL A 46 11.18 -22.41 -17.44
N TYR A 47 11.29 -23.74 -17.43
CA TYR A 47 10.19 -24.62 -17.09
C TYR A 47 10.42 -25.31 -15.76
N HIS A 48 9.41 -25.30 -14.91
CA HIS A 48 9.31 -26.16 -13.74
C HIS A 48 7.84 -26.43 -13.45
N PRO A 49 7.41 -27.69 -13.19
CA PRO A 49 6.02 -28.03 -12.93
C PRO A 49 5.49 -27.42 -11.62
N ASP A 50 6.39 -27.12 -10.67
CA ASP A 50 6.05 -26.43 -9.43
C ASP A 50 6.29 -24.93 -9.60
N ILE A 51 5.21 -24.17 -9.55
CA ILE A 51 5.22 -22.70 -9.65
C ILE A 51 5.97 -22.05 -8.48
N ALA A 52 5.95 -22.65 -7.28
CA ALA A 52 6.67 -22.09 -6.13
C ALA A 52 8.20 -22.14 -6.37
N GLU A 53 8.70 -23.21 -6.99
CA GLU A 53 10.10 -23.31 -7.38
C GLU A 53 10.45 -22.33 -8.50
N LEU A 54 9.57 -22.14 -9.49
CA LEU A 54 9.76 -21.09 -10.51
C LEU A 54 9.87 -19.70 -9.89
N MET A 55 9.01 -19.39 -8.90
CA MET A 55 9.04 -18.09 -8.22
C MET A 55 10.34 -17.89 -7.44
N LYS A 56 10.91 -18.92 -6.83
CA LYS A 56 12.22 -18.81 -6.19
C LYS A 56 13.30 -18.46 -7.20
N GLN A 57 13.25 -19.03 -8.40
CA GLN A 57 14.23 -18.76 -9.46
C GLN A 57 14.18 -17.30 -9.93
N THR A 58 13.04 -16.62 -9.87
CA THR A 58 12.98 -15.18 -10.20
C THR A 58 13.84 -14.32 -9.25
N GLY A 59 14.04 -14.75 -8.02
CA GLY A 59 14.89 -14.06 -7.04
C GLY A 59 16.39 -14.08 -7.38
N TYR A 60 16.83 -14.94 -8.29
CA TYR A 60 18.22 -14.99 -8.74
C TYR A 60 18.52 -14.10 -9.96
N ILE A 61 17.49 -13.45 -10.53
CA ILE A 61 17.67 -12.54 -11.65
C ILE A 61 18.25 -11.22 -11.15
N GLN A 62 19.35 -10.78 -11.78
CA GLN A 62 19.98 -9.52 -11.42
C GLN A 62 19.14 -8.32 -11.87
N GLN A 63 19.03 -7.33 -11.01
CA GLN A 63 18.41 -6.04 -11.32
C GLN A 63 19.30 -5.23 -12.31
N PRO A 64 18.71 -4.35 -13.15
CA PRO A 64 17.28 -4.02 -13.23
C PRO A 64 16.50 -4.96 -14.15
N TYR A 65 15.32 -5.40 -13.74
CA TYR A 65 14.39 -6.11 -14.63
C TYR A 65 12.96 -5.61 -14.41
N GLU A 66 12.09 -5.83 -15.40
CA GLU A 66 10.67 -5.60 -15.32
C GLU A 66 9.92 -6.94 -15.33
N LEU A 67 9.17 -7.22 -14.28
CA LEU A 67 8.37 -8.44 -14.20
C LEU A 67 6.97 -8.20 -14.78
N LEU A 68 6.57 -9.02 -15.75
CA LEU A 68 5.27 -8.98 -16.39
C LEU A 68 4.48 -10.24 -16.02
N VAL A 69 3.30 -10.05 -15.45
CA VAL A 69 2.38 -11.15 -15.14
C VAL A 69 1.26 -11.17 -16.17
N HIS A 70 1.04 -12.32 -16.79
CA HIS A 70 -0.08 -12.51 -17.71
C HIS A 70 -1.33 -12.92 -16.93
N TYR A 71 -2.19 -11.96 -16.60
CA TYR A 71 -3.34 -12.15 -15.72
C TYR A 71 -4.27 -13.30 -16.11
N PRO A 72 -4.62 -13.54 -17.40
CA PRO A 72 -5.42 -14.70 -17.78
C PRO A 72 -4.78 -16.05 -17.40
N THR A 73 -3.45 -16.17 -17.48
CA THR A 73 -2.75 -17.38 -17.04
C THR A 73 -2.83 -17.57 -15.53
N VAL A 74 -2.75 -16.47 -14.76
CA VAL A 74 -2.89 -16.50 -13.30
C VAL A 74 -4.24 -17.10 -12.90
N GLN A 75 -5.31 -16.79 -13.63
CA GLN A 75 -6.65 -17.33 -13.34
C GLN A 75 -6.75 -18.84 -13.58
N ALA A 76 -5.88 -19.42 -14.39
CA ALA A 76 -5.83 -20.85 -14.67
C ALA A 76 -4.95 -21.64 -13.67
N VAL A 77 -4.33 -20.99 -12.70
CA VAL A 77 -3.54 -21.64 -11.64
C VAL A 77 -4.48 -22.31 -10.63
N ASP A 78 -4.39 -23.62 -10.47
CA ASP A 78 -5.26 -24.40 -9.58
C ASP A 78 -4.95 -24.13 -8.10
N ASP A 79 -3.68 -24.02 -7.73
CA ASP A 79 -3.31 -23.70 -6.34
C ASP A 79 -3.76 -22.27 -5.97
N GLU A 80 -4.75 -22.22 -5.07
CA GLU A 80 -5.35 -20.95 -4.65
C GLU A 80 -4.37 -19.99 -3.99
N LYS A 81 -3.40 -20.49 -3.21
CA LYS A 81 -2.42 -19.64 -2.51
C LYS A 81 -1.45 -19.01 -3.52
N ILE A 82 -0.98 -19.80 -4.49
CA ILE A 82 -0.10 -19.31 -5.54
C ILE A 82 -0.84 -18.34 -6.45
N ARG A 83 -2.08 -18.68 -6.84
CA ARG A 83 -2.91 -17.78 -7.63
C ARG A 83 -3.10 -16.43 -6.95
N GLN A 84 -3.43 -16.42 -5.65
CA GLN A 84 -3.58 -15.19 -4.88
C GLN A 84 -2.28 -14.39 -4.80
N LEU A 85 -1.14 -15.04 -4.62
CA LEU A 85 0.17 -14.38 -4.60
C LEU A 85 0.49 -13.68 -5.94
N LEU A 86 0.26 -14.36 -7.06
CA LEU A 86 0.46 -13.81 -8.40
C LEU A 86 -0.53 -12.67 -8.69
N GLU A 87 -1.78 -12.79 -8.24
CA GLU A 87 -2.78 -11.72 -8.33
C GLU A 87 -2.33 -10.48 -7.54
N ASP A 88 -1.89 -10.67 -6.29
CA ASP A 88 -1.44 -9.59 -5.42
C ASP A 88 -0.28 -8.83 -6.07
N PHE A 89 0.66 -9.57 -6.62
CA PHE A 89 1.81 -9.02 -7.35
C PHE A 89 1.36 -8.23 -8.60
N PHE A 90 0.50 -8.82 -9.44
CA PHE A 90 -0.04 -8.17 -10.63
C PHE A 90 -0.77 -6.87 -10.29
N MET A 91 -1.62 -6.88 -9.25
CA MET A 91 -2.37 -5.71 -8.82
C MET A 91 -1.45 -4.60 -8.31
N THR A 92 -0.43 -4.95 -7.55
CA THR A 92 0.54 -3.99 -7.02
C THR A 92 1.29 -3.28 -8.16
N ILE A 93 1.82 -4.04 -9.13
CA ILE A 93 2.55 -3.46 -10.27
C ILE A 93 1.61 -2.63 -11.16
N SER A 94 0.40 -3.14 -11.44
CA SER A 94 -0.57 -2.41 -12.27
C SER A 94 -0.96 -1.08 -11.63
N SER A 95 -1.21 -1.06 -10.33
CA SER A 95 -1.51 0.16 -9.59
C SER A 95 -0.37 1.18 -9.65
N MET A 96 0.87 0.73 -9.47
CA MET A 96 2.05 1.61 -9.57
C MET A 96 2.19 2.22 -10.98
N ARG A 97 1.96 1.43 -12.02
CA ARG A 97 2.01 1.91 -13.42
C ARG A 97 0.90 2.91 -13.73
N GLU A 98 -0.33 2.62 -13.33
CA GLU A 98 -1.48 3.50 -13.55
C GLU A 98 -1.30 4.85 -12.85
N GLN A 99 -0.67 4.85 -11.68
CA GLN A 99 -0.44 6.05 -10.89
C GLN A 99 0.84 6.80 -11.25
N LYS A 100 1.74 6.23 -12.06
CA LYS A 100 3.08 6.78 -12.33
C LYS A 100 3.05 8.26 -12.74
N THR A 101 2.16 8.64 -13.63
CA THR A 101 2.03 10.04 -14.10
C THR A 101 1.66 10.98 -12.95
N PHE A 102 0.79 10.55 -12.03
CA PHE A 102 0.46 11.34 -10.85
C PHE A 102 1.62 11.43 -9.88
N LEU A 103 2.31 10.31 -9.61
CA LEU A 103 3.49 10.26 -8.74
C LEU A 103 4.56 11.24 -9.23
N ASP A 104 4.94 11.16 -10.51
CA ASP A 104 5.97 12.00 -11.13
C ASP A 104 5.56 13.49 -11.10
N SER A 105 4.31 13.80 -11.45
CA SER A 105 3.81 15.18 -11.44
C SER A 105 3.76 15.77 -10.02
N ASN A 106 3.28 15.01 -9.04
CA ASN A 106 3.18 15.47 -7.66
C ASN A 106 4.57 15.64 -7.05
N PHE A 107 5.46 14.67 -7.20
CA PHE A 107 6.83 14.77 -6.71
C PHE A 107 7.55 16.00 -7.30
N SER A 108 7.45 16.22 -8.62
CA SER A 108 8.05 17.40 -9.26
C SER A 108 7.53 18.73 -8.72
N LYS A 109 6.29 18.78 -8.22
CA LYS A 109 5.73 19.98 -7.58
C LYS A 109 6.19 20.12 -6.14
N LEU A 110 6.08 19.04 -5.36
CA LEU A 110 6.39 19.03 -3.92
C LEU A 110 7.87 19.28 -3.66
N SER A 111 8.77 18.71 -4.46
CA SER A 111 10.22 18.88 -4.33
C SER A 111 10.68 20.33 -4.50
N LYS A 112 9.93 21.15 -5.24
CA LYS A 112 10.24 22.59 -5.44
C LYS A 112 9.73 23.48 -4.31
N MET A 113 8.91 22.95 -3.40
CA MET A 113 8.27 23.75 -2.35
C MET A 113 9.11 23.84 -1.08
N HIS A 114 10.22 23.12 -1.00
CA HIS A 114 11.15 23.13 0.15
C HIS A 114 10.43 22.93 1.49
N LEU A 115 9.42 22.06 1.52
CA LEU A 115 8.70 21.73 2.74
C LEU A 115 9.64 21.00 3.73
N PRO A 116 9.51 21.24 5.05
CA PRO A 116 10.32 20.53 6.04
C PRO A 116 10.05 19.02 5.99
N GLU A 117 11.09 18.23 6.24
CA GLU A 117 10.94 16.77 6.29
C GLU A 117 10.26 16.35 7.61
N CYS A 118 9.55 15.20 7.59
CA CYS A 118 8.72 14.80 8.71
C CYS A 118 9.49 14.24 9.93
N GLY A 119 10.78 13.97 9.82
CA GLY A 119 11.61 13.50 10.93
C GLY A 119 11.67 14.48 12.10
N VAL A 120 11.44 15.78 11.85
CA VAL A 120 11.31 16.78 12.91
C VAL A 120 10.15 16.49 13.87
N LEU A 121 9.15 15.70 13.43
CA LEU A 121 8.02 15.26 14.25
C LEU A 121 8.31 14.00 15.08
N LYS A 122 9.48 13.38 14.95
CA LYS A 122 9.85 12.18 15.71
C LYS A 122 9.64 12.30 17.21
N PRO A 123 9.94 13.45 17.89
CA PRO A 123 9.68 13.61 19.32
C PRO A 123 8.19 13.48 19.71
N LEU A 124 7.27 13.79 18.79
CA LEU A 124 5.82 13.63 19.02
C LEU A 124 5.44 12.16 19.22
N PHE A 125 6.11 11.22 18.52
CA PHE A 125 5.79 9.80 18.49
C PHE A 125 6.66 8.97 19.43
N SER A 126 7.92 9.37 19.62
CA SER A 126 8.93 8.57 20.32
C SER A 126 8.53 8.23 21.75
N LYS A 127 8.55 6.93 22.09
CA LYS A 127 8.18 6.41 23.40
C LYS A 127 6.75 6.77 23.84
N LYS A 128 5.84 6.92 22.87
CA LYS A 128 4.42 7.24 23.10
C LYS A 128 3.52 6.09 22.65
N ASN A 129 2.31 6.10 23.21
CA ASN A 129 1.21 5.28 22.72
C ASN A 129 0.60 5.99 21.51
N VAL A 130 0.75 5.42 20.32
CA VAL A 130 0.28 6.00 19.05
C VAL A 130 -0.96 5.24 18.60
N VAL A 131 -2.07 5.95 18.44
CA VAL A 131 -3.31 5.42 17.87
C VAL A 131 -3.36 5.80 16.40
N ILE A 132 -3.21 4.84 15.50
CA ILE A 132 -3.38 5.03 14.06
C ILE A 132 -4.87 4.85 13.75
N VAL A 133 -5.52 5.94 13.32
CA VAL A 133 -6.95 5.93 13.06
C VAL A 133 -7.21 5.86 11.57
N GLY A 134 -7.75 4.71 11.13
CA GLY A 134 -8.27 4.49 9.80
C GLY A 134 -9.77 4.81 9.68
N ALA A 135 -10.29 4.71 8.46
CA ALA A 135 -11.70 5.03 8.18
C ALA A 135 -12.61 3.78 8.11
N GLY A 136 -12.19 2.64 8.63
CA GLY A 136 -12.99 1.43 8.66
C GLY A 136 -14.22 1.53 9.59
N PRO A 137 -15.27 0.74 9.36
CA PRO A 137 -16.55 0.84 10.10
C PRO A 137 -16.43 0.70 11.62
N SER A 138 -15.46 -0.07 12.12
CA SER A 138 -15.27 -0.31 13.56
C SER A 138 -14.94 0.95 14.35
N VAL A 139 -14.45 2.02 13.70
CA VAL A 139 -14.14 3.29 14.37
C VAL A 139 -15.36 3.88 15.08
N ASN A 140 -16.58 3.68 14.53
CA ASN A 140 -17.81 4.23 15.12
C ASN A 140 -18.04 3.79 16.58
N GLY A 141 -17.70 2.53 16.89
CA GLY A 141 -17.82 1.97 18.25
C GLY A 141 -16.68 2.41 19.19
N GLN A 142 -15.67 3.13 18.70
CA GLN A 142 -14.47 3.45 19.46
C GLN A 142 -14.30 4.95 19.75
N ILE A 143 -15.21 5.78 19.27
CA ILE A 143 -15.19 7.24 19.46
C ILE A 143 -15.12 7.59 20.95
N GLU A 144 -16.01 7.04 21.78
CA GLU A 144 -16.05 7.34 23.21
C GLU A 144 -14.78 6.87 23.94
N MET A 145 -14.19 5.76 23.52
CA MET A 145 -12.93 5.28 24.05
C MET A 145 -11.79 6.28 23.72
N MET A 146 -11.72 6.75 22.47
CA MET A 146 -10.73 7.75 22.08
C MET A 146 -10.90 9.07 22.85
N LYS A 147 -12.13 9.54 23.07
CA LYS A 147 -12.40 10.72 23.91
C LYS A 147 -11.91 10.51 25.34
N LYS A 148 -12.24 9.38 25.95
CA LYS A 148 -11.84 9.03 27.32
C LYS A 148 -10.32 9.01 27.54
N TYR A 149 -9.58 8.51 26.55
CA TYR A 149 -8.12 8.34 26.66
C TYR A 149 -7.32 9.38 25.86
N ARG A 150 -7.98 10.44 25.36
CA ARG A 150 -7.38 11.46 24.48
C ARG A 150 -6.03 12.00 24.98
N ASN A 151 -5.90 12.25 26.27
CA ASN A 151 -4.68 12.83 26.86
C ASN A 151 -3.58 11.79 27.16
N LYS A 152 -3.80 10.52 26.85
CA LYS A 152 -2.83 9.41 27.11
C LYS A 152 -2.22 8.83 25.84
N VAL A 153 -2.67 9.30 24.69
CA VAL A 153 -2.28 8.75 23.38
C VAL A 153 -2.01 9.87 22.38
N ILE A 154 -1.19 9.58 21.40
CA ILE A 154 -1.02 10.40 20.19
C ILE A 154 -2.00 9.86 19.14
N ILE A 155 -2.92 10.68 18.66
CA ILE A 155 -3.86 10.33 17.60
C ILE A 155 -3.25 10.69 16.24
N PHE A 156 -2.87 9.68 15.48
CA PHE A 156 -2.35 9.80 14.12
C PHE A 156 -3.44 9.40 13.12
N ALA A 157 -4.12 10.38 12.56
CA ALA A 157 -5.31 10.18 11.73
C ALA A 157 -4.99 10.11 10.24
N THR A 158 -5.65 9.22 9.50
CA THR A 158 -5.67 9.28 8.04
C THR A 158 -6.57 10.42 7.55
N GLY A 159 -6.31 10.97 6.35
CA GLY A 159 -7.08 12.09 5.82
C GLY A 159 -8.59 11.86 5.82
N HIS A 160 -9.03 10.68 5.39
CA HIS A 160 -10.44 10.32 5.29
C HIS A 160 -11.24 10.39 6.61
N ILE A 161 -10.61 10.03 7.73
CA ILE A 161 -11.30 10.00 9.03
C ILE A 161 -11.27 11.34 9.75
N THR A 162 -10.40 12.26 9.32
CA THR A 162 -10.16 13.55 10.00
C THR A 162 -11.45 14.33 10.23
N LYS A 163 -12.32 14.40 9.21
CA LYS A 163 -13.60 15.10 9.31
C LYS A 163 -14.47 14.54 10.43
N LEU A 164 -14.62 13.22 10.51
CA LEU A 164 -15.42 12.57 11.57
C LEU A 164 -14.83 12.85 12.95
N LEU A 165 -13.50 12.72 13.11
CA LEU A 165 -12.85 12.97 14.40
C LEU A 165 -13.09 14.41 14.88
N LEU A 166 -12.91 15.40 14.01
CA LEU A 166 -13.14 16.81 14.36
C LEU A 166 -14.62 17.08 14.71
N GLN A 167 -15.58 16.47 13.99
CA GLN A 167 -17.01 16.57 14.30
C GLN A 167 -17.35 15.95 15.66
N GLU A 168 -16.64 14.90 16.06
CA GLU A 168 -16.78 14.26 17.37
C GLU A 168 -16.00 14.97 18.50
N GLY A 169 -15.36 16.10 18.19
CA GLY A 169 -14.56 16.84 19.16
C GLY A 169 -13.19 16.21 19.46
N ILE A 170 -12.75 15.26 18.64
CA ILE A 170 -11.45 14.62 18.75
C ILE A 170 -10.49 15.30 17.78
N ARG A 171 -9.56 16.10 18.32
CA ARG A 171 -8.52 16.75 17.51
C ARG A 171 -7.31 15.83 17.39
N PRO A 172 -6.90 15.40 16.17
CA PRO A 172 -5.69 14.60 15.96
C PRO A 172 -4.42 15.35 16.36
N ASP A 173 -3.37 14.63 16.74
CA ASP A 173 -2.03 15.19 16.96
C ASP A 173 -1.22 15.28 15.67
N ALA A 174 -1.54 14.45 14.68
CA ALA A 174 -1.01 14.51 13.32
C ALA A 174 -1.99 13.88 12.33
N ILE A 175 -1.95 14.36 11.08
CA ILE A 175 -2.71 13.79 9.96
C ILE A 175 -1.73 13.29 8.92
N ILE A 176 -2.09 12.22 8.18
CA ILE A 176 -1.31 11.70 7.06
C ILE A 176 -2.16 11.56 5.80
N ILE A 177 -1.59 11.98 4.66
CA ILE A 177 -2.14 11.79 3.32
C ILE A 177 -1.06 11.25 2.39
N THR A 178 -1.36 10.18 1.67
CA THR A 178 -0.40 9.50 0.79
C THR A 178 -0.89 9.32 -0.64
N ASP A 179 -2.18 9.48 -0.89
CA ASP A 179 -2.79 9.19 -2.19
C ASP A 179 -2.42 10.27 -3.23
N PRO A 180 -1.96 9.88 -4.43
CA PRO A 180 -1.54 10.82 -5.48
C PRO A 180 -2.70 11.44 -6.26
N GLN A 181 -3.96 11.02 -6.04
CA GLN A 181 -5.12 11.46 -6.82
C GLN A 181 -5.46 12.94 -6.63
N PRO A 182 -5.78 13.68 -7.70
CA PRO A 182 -5.99 15.14 -7.62
C PRO A 182 -7.11 15.59 -6.67
N HIS A 183 -8.09 14.72 -6.39
CA HIS A 183 -9.25 15.06 -5.55
C HIS A 183 -9.02 14.87 -4.04
N MET A 184 -7.81 14.55 -3.61
CA MET A 184 -7.49 14.29 -2.19
C MET A 184 -7.66 15.51 -1.28
N TYR A 185 -7.59 16.72 -1.81
CA TYR A 185 -7.88 17.94 -1.05
C TYR A 185 -9.28 17.91 -0.39
N LYS A 186 -10.26 17.19 -0.99
CA LYS A 186 -11.62 17.06 -0.45
C LYS A 186 -11.68 16.38 0.92
N GLN A 187 -10.64 15.65 1.31
CA GLN A 187 -10.58 15.02 2.63
C GLN A 187 -10.43 16.03 3.76
N ILE A 188 -9.87 17.20 3.46
CA ILE A 188 -9.49 18.22 4.46
C ILE A 188 -10.06 19.61 4.15
N GLU A 189 -10.65 19.81 2.97
CA GLU A 189 -11.20 21.08 2.54
C GLU A 189 -12.28 21.58 3.54
N GLY A 190 -12.12 22.81 3.98
CA GLY A 190 -13.04 23.45 4.92
C GLY A 190 -12.96 22.97 6.38
N LEU A 191 -12.03 22.05 6.69
CA LEU A 191 -11.82 21.62 8.07
C LEU A 191 -10.92 22.63 8.82
N ASP A 192 -11.13 22.70 10.13
CA ASP A 192 -10.21 23.40 11.04
C ASP A 192 -9.02 22.51 11.36
N THR A 193 -7.97 22.65 10.56
CA THR A 193 -6.70 21.91 10.70
C THR A 193 -5.57 22.78 11.24
N GLU A 194 -5.86 24.00 11.67
CA GLU A 194 -4.87 24.89 12.26
C GLU A 194 -4.18 24.23 13.46
N ASN A 195 -2.86 24.33 13.54
CA ASN A 195 -2.02 23.67 14.56
C ASN A 195 -2.08 22.13 14.59
N ILE A 196 -2.54 21.46 13.52
CA ILE A 196 -2.37 20.02 13.36
C ILE A 196 -1.30 19.81 12.27
N PRO A 197 -0.16 19.16 12.53
CA PRO A 197 0.83 18.85 11.51
C PRO A 197 0.25 17.82 10.52
N LEU A 198 0.46 18.09 9.23
CA LEU A 198 0.18 17.14 8.15
C LEU A 198 1.48 16.49 7.70
N ILE A 199 1.53 15.17 7.72
CA ILE A 199 2.56 14.41 7.05
C ILE A 199 2.04 14.06 5.64
N LEU A 200 2.68 14.62 4.63
CA LEU A 200 2.34 14.42 3.22
C LEU A 200 3.41 13.54 2.55
N LEU A 201 3.01 12.41 1.97
CA LEU A 201 3.96 11.58 1.23
C LEU A 201 4.52 12.38 0.02
N SER A 202 5.79 12.24 -0.26
CA SER A 202 6.48 13.01 -1.32
C SER A 202 5.88 12.85 -2.73
N THR A 203 5.04 11.83 -2.92
CA THR A 203 4.31 11.54 -4.16
C THR A 203 2.80 11.77 -4.04
N ALA A 204 2.32 12.18 -2.86
CA ALA A 204 0.91 12.47 -2.62
C ALA A 204 0.44 13.71 -3.40
N SER A 205 -0.87 13.85 -3.51
CA SER A 205 -1.49 14.93 -4.28
C SER A 205 -1.07 16.32 -3.77
N ALA A 206 -0.41 17.08 -4.62
CA ALA A 206 -0.05 18.47 -4.35
C ALA A 206 -1.26 19.40 -4.16
N SER A 207 -2.47 18.97 -4.59
CA SER A 207 -3.71 19.75 -4.38
C SER A 207 -4.06 19.94 -2.90
N VAL A 208 -3.56 19.06 -2.04
CA VAL A 208 -3.78 19.11 -0.58
C VAL A 208 -3.19 20.38 0.04
N ILE A 209 -2.07 20.88 -0.49
CA ILE A 209 -1.33 22.00 0.10
C ILE A 209 -2.18 23.26 0.23
N ASN A 210 -2.88 23.63 -0.84
CA ASN A 210 -3.69 24.84 -0.85
C ASN A 210 -4.97 24.74 0.01
N ALA A 211 -5.39 23.52 0.34
CA ALA A 211 -6.59 23.26 1.14
C ALA A 211 -6.26 23.09 2.64
N TYR A 212 -4.99 22.87 2.99
CA TYR A 212 -4.56 22.66 4.35
C TYR A 212 -4.18 23.97 5.05
N LYS A 213 -4.54 24.10 6.34
CA LYS A 213 -4.30 25.33 7.11
C LYS A 213 -3.17 25.21 8.15
N GLY A 214 -2.74 23.99 8.46
CA GLY A 214 -1.64 23.74 9.41
C GLY A 214 -0.29 23.58 8.70
N ASP A 215 0.73 23.26 9.49
CA ASP A 215 2.07 22.97 8.96
C ASP A 215 2.09 21.66 8.18
N ILE A 216 2.84 21.63 7.08
CA ILE A 216 2.99 20.47 6.21
C ILE A 216 4.42 19.98 6.23
N TYR A 217 4.60 18.68 6.43
CA TYR A 217 5.89 17.99 6.49
C TYR A 217 5.92 16.87 5.44
N VAL A 218 7.04 16.70 4.76
CA VAL A 218 7.18 15.68 3.70
C VAL A 218 7.78 14.40 4.28
N ALA A 219 7.13 13.27 3.96
CA ALA A 219 7.68 11.92 4.14
C ALA A 219 8.16 11.39 2.78
N TYR A 220 9.45 11.10 2.64
CA TYR A 220 10.00 10.58 1.39
C TYR A 220 9.64 9.12 1.18
N GLN A 221 9.06 8.82 0.00
CA GLN A 221 8.60 7.47 -0.33
C GLN A 221 9.76 6.55 -0.69
N LYS A 222 9.90 5.44 0.04
CA LYS A 222 10.80 4.34 -0.32
C LYS A 222 10.24 3.56 -1.52
N GLY A 223 11.12 3.12 -2.43
CA GLY A 223 10.74 2.44 -3.67
C GLY A 223 10.33 3.39 -4.80
N TYR A 224 10.46 4.71 -4.61
CA TYR A 224 10.34 5.70 -5.66
C TYR A 224 11.67 6.46 -5.77
N GLN A 225 12.49 6.08 -6.76
CA GLN A 225 13.88 6.49 -6.88
C GLN A 225 14.12 8.00 -6.73
N PRO A 226 13.36 8.92 -7.37
CA PRO A 226 13.59 10.35 -7.20
C PRO A 226 13.39 10.84 -5.77
N ALA A 227 12.50 10.20 -4.98
CA ALA A 227 12.33 10.56 -3.58
C ALA A 227 13.45 10.00 -2.70
N GLU A 228 13.97 8.82 -3.01
CA GLU A 228 15.13 8.24 -2.31
C GLU A 228 16.39 9.07 -2.51
N GLU A 229 16.67 9.47 -3.75
CA GLU A 229 17.80 10.35 -4.10
C GLU A 229 17.70 11.71 -3.37
N MET A 230 16.50 12.28 -3.33
CA MET A 230 16.28 13.55 -2.60
C MET A 230 16.46 13.37 -1.10
N ALA A 231 15.91 12.30 -0.50
CA ALA A 231 16.06 11.99 0.91
C ALA A 231 17.55 11.82 1.28
N GLU A 232 18.31 11.09 0.48
CA GLU A 232 19.75 10.91 0.66
C GLU A 232 20.50 12.25 0.65
N SER A 233 20.19 13.12 -0.33
CA SER A 233 20.80 14.46 -0.43
C SER A 233 20.54 15.36 0.78
N LEU A 234 19.41 15.15 1.46
CA LEU A 234 18.98 15.91 2.66
C LEU A 234 19.30 15.19 3.97
N ASN A 235 19.92 13.99 3.90
CA ASN A 235 20.10 13.09 5.05
C ASN A 235 18.79 12.82 5.81
N ALA A 236 17.68 12.69 5.04
CA ALA A 236 16.34 12.44 5.55
C ALA A 236 16.00 10.95 5.46
N GLU A 237 15.04 10.50 6.29
CA GLU A 237 14.56 9.13 6.31
C GLU A 237 13.54 8.88 5.20
N THR A 238 13.58 7.70 4.58
CA THR A 238 12.54 7.23 3.63
C THR A 238 11.53 6.35 4.35
N PHE A 239 10.30 6.26 3.82
CA PHE A 239 9.21 5.50 4.44
C PHE A 239 8.58 4.52 3.46
N GLU A 240 8.33 3.30 3.94
CA GLU A 240 7.70 2.25 3.15
C GLU A 240 6.20 2.50 2.99
N THR A 241 5.69 2.14 1.81
CA THR A 241 4.26 2.20 1.50
C THR A 241 3.76 0.83 1.11
N GLY A 242 2.71 0.35 1.77
CA GLY A 242 2.06 -0.91 1.43
C GLY A 242 0.83 -0.73 0.54
N GLY A 243 0.70 0.44 -0.10
CA GLY A 243 -0.43 0.78 -0.97
C GLY A 243 -1.63 1.41 -0.26
N SER A 244 -1.55 1.64 1.04
CA SER A 244 -2.60 2.28 1.85
C SER A 244 -1.97 3.33 2.77
N VAL A 245 -2.73 4.39 3.07
CA VAL A 245 -2.32 5.43 4.04
C VAL A 245 -1.94 4.84 5.40
N THR A 246 -2.70 3.84 5.85
CA THR A 246 -2.47 3.16 7.15
C THR A 246 -1.14 2.42 7.19
N THR A 247 -0.71 1.82 6.07
CA THR A 247 0.58 1.11 6.00
C THR A 247 1.75 2.08 6.13
N THR A 248 1.66 3.25 5.51
CA THR A 248 2.68 4.31 5.65
C THR A 248 2.67 4.91 7.05
N ALA A 249 1.48 5.12 7.65
CA ALA A 249 1.37 5.59 9.03
C ALA A 249 2.04 4.62 10.02
N LEU A 250 1.88 3.31 9.80
CA LEU A 250 2.56 2.28 10.59
C LEU A 250 4.08 2.40 10.46
N ASP A 251 4.59 2.49 9.24
CA ASP A 251 6.05 2.59 9.02
C ASP A 251 6.66 3.83 9.68
N ILE A 252 5.97 4.98 9.58
CA ILE A 252 6.38 6.22 10.25
C ILE A 252 6.37 6.04 11.78
N ALA A 253 5.28 5.52 12.35
CA ALA A 253 5.18 5.34 13.79
C ALA A 253 6.26 4.39 14.35
N LEU A 254 6.58 3.31 13.63
CA LEU A 254 7.66 2.39 13.97
C LEU A 254 9.03 3.08 13.92
N LYS A 255 9.35 3.78 12.84
CA LYS A 255 10.62 4.47 12.66
C LYS A 255 10.80 5.63 13.63
N PHE A 256 9.71 6.28 14.01
CA PHE A 256 9.73 7.34 15.02
C PHE A 256 9.78 6.80 16.46
N GLY A 257 9.79 5.46 16.63
CA GLY A 257 10.03 4.84 17.93
C GLY A 257 8.83 4.89 18.87
N ALA A 258 7.62 4.71 18.34
CA ALA A 258 6.43 4.52 19.16
C ALA A 258 6.60 3.34 20.11
N GLU A 259 6.19 3.49 21.38
CA GLU A 259 6.24 2.41 22.37
C GLU A 259 5.11 1.40 22.11
N ASN A 260 3.91 1.89 21.90
CA ASN A 260 2.76 1.09 21.52
C ASN A 260 2.09 1.69 20.28
N ILE A 261 1.64 0.83 19.35
CA ILE A 261 0.85 1.21 18.19
C ILE A 261 -0.50 0.52 18.30
N ILE A 262 -1.57 1.29 18.24
CA ILE A 262 -2.93 0.81 18.39
C ILE A 262 -3.71 1.17 17.13
N PHE A 263 -4.19 0.17 16.40
CA PHE A 263 -5.05 0.38 15.25
C PHE A 263 -6.51 0.57 15.69
N VAL A 264 -7.12 1.64 15.21
CA VAL A 264 -8.55 1.96 15.39
C VAL A 264 -9.15 2.22 14.00
N GLY A 265 -10.25 1.56 13.66
CA GLY A 265 -10.86 1.69 12.33
C GLY A 265 -9.97 1.17 11.19
N VAL A 266 -9.06 0.24 11.47
CA VAL A 266 -8.20 -0.44 10.48
C VAL A 266 -8.76 -1.85 10.25
N ASP A 267 -9.92 -1.91 9.62
CA ASP A 267 -10.69 -3.15 9.51
C ASP A 267 -10.15 -4.10 8.43
N LEU A 268 -9.59 -3.58 7.35
CA LEU A 268 -9.04 -4.35 6.22
C LEU A 268 -9.99 -5.42 5.68
N ALA A 269 -11.28 -5.22 5.91
CA ALA A 269 -12.39 -6.07 5.51
C ALA A 269 -13.70 -5.28 5.51
N TYR A 270 -14.75 -5.88 5.01
CA TYR A 270 -16.08 -5.28 4.98
C TYR A 270 -16.85 -5.67 6.24
N THR A 271 -16.67 -4.91 7.29
CA THR A 271 -17.39 -5.09 8.55
C THR A 271 -18.82 -4.56 8.40
N ASP A 272 -19.81 -5.34 8.80
CA ASP A 272 -21.25 -5.02 8.63
C ASP A 272 -21.66 -4.70 7.19
N GLY A 273 -20.93 -5.28 6.20
CA GLY A 273 -21.19 -5.07 4.77
C GLY A 273 -20.84 -3.67 4.28
N SER A 274 -20.04 -2.91 5.02
CA SER A 274 -19.60 -1.55 4.66
C SER A 274 -18.09 -1.48 4.47
N SER A 275 -17.65 -0.62 3.55
CA SER A 275 -16.22 -0.40 3.28
C SER A 275 -15.55 0.57 4.24
N HIS A 276 -16.31 1.53 4.80
CA HIS A 276 -15.82 2.60 5.67
C HIS A 276 -16.85 2.96 6.74
N ALA A 277 -16.47 3.81 7.65
CA ALA A 277 -17.30 4.35 8.72
C ALA A 277 -18.60 4.99 8.20
N LYS A 278 -19.59 5.14 9.09
CA LYS A 278 -20.87 5.76 8.77
C LYS A 278 -20.67 7.18 8.21
N GLY A 279 -21.31 7.44 7.07
CA GLY A 279 -21.18 8.73 6.36
C GLY A 279 -20.00 8.84 5.39
N ILE A 280 -19.07 7.88 5.38
CA ILE A 280 -17.89 7.87 4.48
C ILE A 280 -17.99 6.73 3.47
N GLY A 281 -18.52 5.57 3.87
CA GLY A 281 -18.48 4.34 3.14
C GLY A 281 -19.68 4.02 2.26
N ARG A 282 -19.46 3.05 1.34
CA ARG A 282 -20.51 2.45 0.53
C ARG A 282 -20.77 1.01 1.02
N LYS A 283 -22.04 0.60 1.01
CA LYS A 283 -22.38 -0.81 1.25
C LYS A 283 -21.94 -1.67 0.08
N ILE A 284 -21.51 -2.89 0.38
CA ILE A 284 -21.20 -3.88 -0.65
C ILE A 284 -22.50 -4.31 -1.33
N THR A 285 -22.53 -4.22 -2.65
CA THR A 285 -23.66 -4.65 -3.47
C THR A 285 -23.48 -6.05 -4.05
N SER A 286 -22.24 -6.55 -4.14
CA SER A 286 -21.89 -7.90 -4.61
C SER A 286 -20.71 -8.46 -3.81
N ARG A 287 -20.68 -9.78 -3.67
CA ARG A 287 -19.56 -10.53 -3.09
C ARG A 287 -18.62 -11.12 -4.14
N GLU A 288 -18.92 -10.91 -5.40
CA GLU A 288 -18.11 -11.41 -6.51
C GLU A 288 -16.69 -10.80 -6.46
N GLY A 289 -15.68 -11.64 -6.64
CA GLY A 289 -14.27 -11.23 -6.60
C GLY A 289 -13.73 -10.88 -5.22
N LEU A 290 -14.53 -11.01 -4.15
CA LEU A 290 -14.06 -10.84 -2.78
C LEU A 290 -13.37 -12.10 -2.26
N ARG A 291 -12.42 -11.91 -1.34
CA ARG A 291 -11.75 -12.97 -0.61
C ARG A 291 -12.40 -13.17 0.76
N LYS A 292 -12.28 -14.37 1.32
CA LYS A 292 -12.64 -14.66 2.70
C LYS A 292 -11.39 -14.67 3.58
N VAL A 293 -11.47 -14.01 4.73
CA VAL A 293 -10.40 -13.97 5.74
C VAL A 293 -10.98 -14.18 7.11
N LYS A 294 -10.15 -14.59 8.09
CA LYS A 294 -10.55 -14.64 9.49
C LYS A 294 -10.67 -13.24 10.06
N SER A 295 -11.73 -12.97 10.80
CA SER A 295 -11.89 -11.75 11.58
C SER A 295 -11.15 -11.84 12.93
N CYS A 296 -10.97 -10.70 13.58
CA CYS A 296 -10.48 -10.64 14.96
C CYS A 296 -11.37 -11.40 15.94
N MET A 297 -12.64 -11.64 15.60
CA MET A 297 -13.60 -12.42 16.39
C MET A 297 -13.60 -13.92 16.04
N GLY A 298 -12.70 -14.38 15.16
CA GLY A 298 -12.56 -15.77 14.73
C GLY A 298 -13.57 -16.23 13.67
N THR A 299 -14.48 -15.38 13.23
CA THR A 299 -15.44 -15.67 12.15
C THR A 299 -14.85 -15.38 10.77
N GLU A 300 -15.45 -15.92 9.71
CA GLU A 300 -15.10 -15.53 8.34
C GLU A 300 -15.79 -14.22 7.96
N ILE A 301 -15.01 -13.31 7.35
CA ILE A 301 -15.52 -12.05 6.77
C ILE A 301 -14.97 -11.85 5.36
N TYR A 302 -15.64 -11.00 4.58
CA TYR A 302 -15.23 -10.67 3.24
C TYR A 302 -14.27 -9.49 3.21
N THR A 303 -13.27 -9.57 2.32
CA THR A 303 -12.32 -8.49 2.05
C THR A 303 -12.09 -8.35 0.54
N SER A 304 -11.73 -7.16 0.07
CA SER A 304 -11.26 -6.98 -1.29
C SER A 304 -9.80 -7.44 -1.44
N LYS A 305 -9.38 -7.69 -2.68
CA LYS A 305 -7.99 -8.02 -2.98
C LYS A 305 -7.03 -6.95 -2.44
N ASN A 306 -7.34 -5.67 -2.65
CA ASN A 306 -6.50 -4.56 -2.16
C ASN A 306 -6.39 -4.55 -0.63
N LEU A 307 -7.50 -4.67 0.09
CA LEU A 307 -7.48 -4.69 1.56
C LEU A 307 -6.69 -5.88 2.11
N ASP A 308 -6.77 -7.06 1.42
CA ASP A 308 -5.97 -8.24 1.80
C ASP A 308 -4.48 -8.05 1.51
N ILE A 309 -4.12 -7.37 0.42
CA ILE A 309 -2.73 -6.97 0.13
C ILE A 309 -2.18 -6.08 1.26
N TYR A 310 -2.95 -5.09 1.70
CA TYR A 310 -2.56 -4.19 2.79
C TYR A 310 -2.41 -4.94 4.12
N ARG A 311 -3.33 -5.87 4.43
CA ARG A 311 -3.24 -6.75 5.61
C ARG A 311 -1.96 -7.57 5.61
N LYS A 312 -1.68 -8.27 4.52
CA LYS A 312 -0.46 -9.07 4.34
C LYS A 312 0.81 -8.22 4.42
N TRP A 313 0.76 -6.98 3.91
CA TRP A 313 1.87 -6.06 4.04
C TRP A 313 2.12 -5.69 5.51
N ILE A 314 1.06 -5.36 6.27
CA ILE A 314 1.17 -5.06 7.70
C ILE A 314 1.77 -6.26 8.44
N GLU A 315 1.25 -7.48 8.22
CA GLU A 315 1.77 -8.71 8.85
C GLU A 315 3.28 -8.87 8.62
N ARG A 316 3.74 -8.75 7.38
CA ARG A 316 5.17 -8.83 7.05
C ARG A 316 5.99 -7.71 7.70
N ARG A 317 5.44 -6.49 7.75
CA ARG A 317 6.14 -5.34 8.33
C ARG A 317 6.34 -5.45 9.82
N ILE A 318 5.41 -6.08 10.52
CA ILE A 318 5.45 -6.23 11.99
C ILE A 318 6.12 -7.52 12.45
N GLU A 319 6.30 -8.52 11.59
CA GLU A 319 6.81 -9.86 11.94
C GLU A 319 8.14 -9.83 12.71
N ASN A 320 9.03 -8.92 12.37
CA ASN A 320 10.36 -8.80 12.98
C ASN A 320 10.49 -7.52 13.85
N VAL A 321 9.38 -6.89 14.21
CA VAL A 321 9.42 -5.68 15.05
C VAL A 321 9.67 -6.09 16.50
N THR A 322 10.67 -5.48 17.09
CA THR A 322 11.01 -5.63 18.52
C THR A 322 10.93 -4.28 19.22
N GLY A 323 10.55 -4.30 20.49
CA GLY A 323 10.50 -3.08 21.31
C GLY A 323 9.25 -2.20 21.13
N THR A 324 8.35 -2.53 20.20
CA THR A 324 7.05 -1.86 20.03
C THR A 324 5.93 -2.89 20.10
N ALA A 325 4.96 -2.68 20.97
CA ALA A 325 3.77 -3.54 21.02
C ALA A 325 2.69 -3.02 20.06
N ILE A 326 2.04 -3.92 19.32
CA ILE A 326 1.07 -3.56 18.29
C ILE A 326 -0.27 -4.23 18.61
N TYR A 327 -1.33 -3.43 18.61
CA TYR A 327 -2.68 -3.84 18.97
C TYR A 327 -3.66 -3.49 17.85
N ASN A 328 -4.60 -4.38 17.57
CA ASN A 328 -5.75 -4.10 16.70
C ASN A 328 -7.02 -4.16 17.53
N THR A 329 -7.77 -3.05 17.57
CA THR A 329 -9.01 -2.93 18.36
C THR A 329 -10.27 -3.09 17.52
N GLY A 330 -10.13 -3.28 16.21
CA GLY A 330 -11.26 -3.47 15.29
C GLY A 330 -11.80 -4.90 15.28
N ASN A 331 -13.00 -5.08 14.72
CA ASN A 331 -13.60 -6.41 14.44
C ASN A 331 -13.34 -6.87 13.00
N GLY A 332 -12.48 -6.19 12.28
CA GLY A 332 -12.14 -6.47 10.90
C GLY A 332 -11.30 -7.74 10.71
N ALA A 333 -10.54 -7.79 9.63
CA ALA A 333 -9.63 -8.89 9.36
C ALA A 333 -8.56 -9.01 10.45
N MET A 334 -8.30 -10.24 10.89
CA MET A 334 -7.22 -10.52 11.82
C MET A 334 -5.88 -10.18 11.16
N ILE A 335 -5.07 -9.41 11.86
CA ILE A 335 -3.65 -9.21 11.59
C ILE A 335 -2.90 -10.19 12.51
N LYS A 336 -2.06 -11.05 11.94
CA LYS A 336 -1.34 -12.10 12.69
C LYS A 336 -0.03 -11.58 13.23
#